data_ee9cd9c88e21ff43ce9484f3d8363b9f
#
_entry.id   ee9cd9c88e21ff43ce9484f3d8363b9f
#
_cell.length_a   1.000
_cell.length_b   1.000
_cell.length_c   1.000
_cell.angle_alpha   90.00
_cell.angle_beta   90.00
_cell.angle_gamma   90.00
#
_symmetry.space_group_name_H-M   'P 1'
#
loop_
_entity.id
_entity.type
_entity.pdbx_description
1 polymer ?
#
loop_
_entity_poly.entity_id
_entity_poly.type
_entity_poly.pdbx_seq_one_letter_code
_entity_poly.pdbx_strand_id
1 'polypeptide(L)'
;MARNPFTPTFGVSPPLLVGRSDLLEDFVGALEDGPGAPGRMTLYTGARGTGKTVMLNEVEDLARQQGWRVISETATEGLVNRLVREHLPALLSEIDPDGVKSKVTGVNAPMGLGGATWETSEAHEVSPALRTQLTAACDLLAANGAGLLLTLDEIHHQVVPELREVATVLQHLVREEREIAFVGAGLPSAVSAVLNDDVLTFLRRADRHSLGPVAFP
;
A
#
# COMPACT_ATOMS: atom_id res chain seq x y z
N MET A 1 32.78 -6.61 -24.64
CA MET A 1 32.52 -6.97 -23.24
C MET A 1 31.03 -6.80 -22.97
N ALA A 2 30.31 -7.85 -22.65
CA ALA A 2 28.91 -7.75 -22.27
C ALA A 2 28.81 -6.92 -20.98
N ARG A 3 28.01 -5.88 -20.99
CA ARG A 3 27.77 -4.99 -19.83
C ARG A 3 27.04 -5.83 -18.79
N ASN A 4 27.55 -5.87 -17.57
CA ASN A 4 26.87 -6.58 -16.47
C ASN A 4 25.45 -5.99 -16.31
N PRO A 5 24.36 -6.76 -16.53
CA PRO A 5 23.00 -6.27 -16.39
C PRO A 5 22.62 -5.98 -14.93
N PHE A 6 23.39 -6.48 -13.96
CA PHE A 6 23.19 -6.21 -12.55
C PHE A 6 24.01 -4.99 -12.13
N THR A 7 23.44 -3.83 -12.26
CA THR A 7 23.99 -2.61 -11.66
C THR A 7 23.43 -2.54 -10.22
N PRO A 8 24.28 -2.69 -9.18
CA PRO A 8 23.84 -2.43 -7.80
C PRO A 8 23.61 -0.92 -7.68
N THR A 9 22.36 -0.52 -7.91
CA THR A 9 21.91 0.87 -7.74
C THR A 9 20.90 0.88 -6.60
N PHE A 10 20.89 1.96 -5.82
CA PHE A 10 19.95 2.13 -4.73
C PHE A 10 18.51 2.23 -5.30
N GLY A 11 17.76 1.11 -5.30
CA GLY A 11 16.33 1.11 -5.63
C GLY A 11 15.96 1.28 -7.11
N VAL A 12 16.89 1.26 -8.05
CA VAL A 12 16.57 1.31 -9.50
C VAL A 12 16.34 -0.10 -10.02
N SER A 13 15.22 -0.32 -10.69
CA SER A 13 14.90 -1.60 -11.34
C SER A 13 15.98 -1.98 -12.35
N PRO A 14 16.46 -3.23 -12.35
CA PRO A 14 17.36 -3.70 -13.38
C PRO A 14 16.65 -3.77 -14.73
N PRO A 15 17.36 -3.59 -15.84
CA PRO A 15 16.76 -3.59 -17.18
C PRO A 15 16.15 -4.94 -17.59
N LEU A 16 16.32 -5.99 -16.80
CA LEU A 16 15.76 -7.32 -17.03
C LEU A 16 15.39 -7.98 -15.71
N LEU A 17 14.09 -8.22 -15.52
CA LEU A 17 13.57 -9.02 -14.40
C LEU A 17 13.47 -10.48 -14.84
N VAL A 18 14.48 -11.28 -14.52
CA VAL A 18 14.53 -12.70 -14.92
C VAL A 18 13.75 -13.55 -13.92
N GLY A 19 12.84 -14.43 -14.43
CA GLY A 19 12.18 -15.49 -13.65
C GLY A 19 11.13 -15.01 -12.66
N ARG A 20 10.47 -13.86 -12.93
CA ARG A 20 9.37 -13.32 -12.11
C ARG A 20 8.18 -12.80 -12.91
N SER A 21 8.17 -13.05 -14.23
CA SER A 21 7.08 -12.68 -15.13
C SER A 21 5.74 -13.20 -14.66
N ASP A 22 5.69 -14.47 -14.24
CA ASP A 22 4.46 -15.13 -13.81
C ASP A 22 3.81 -14.38 -12.63
N LEU A 23 4.61 -13.94 -11.62
CA LEU A 23 4.10 -13.16 -10.49
C LEU A 23 3.56 -11.79 -10.89
N LEU A 24 4.15 -11.17 -11.92
CA LEU A 24 3.72 -9.90 -12.43
C LEU A 24 2.45 -10.04 -13.29
N GLU A 25 2.36 -11.11 -14.08
CA GLU A 25 1.17 -11.46 -14.88
C GLU A 25 -0.01 -11.78 -13.94
N ASP A 26 0.22 -12.57 -12.89
CA ASP A 26 -0.79 -12.88 -11.86
C ASP A 26 -1.30 -11.61 -11.17
N PHE A 27 -0.40 -10.66 -10.87
CA PHE A 27 -0.79 -9.38 -10.27
C PHE A 27 -1.65 -8.54 -11.22
N VAL A 28 -1.27 -8.43 -12.49
CA VAL A 28 -2.07 -7.70 -13.49
C VAL A 28 -3.44 -8.35 -13.67
N GLY A 29 -3.50 -9.68 -13.78
CA GLY A 29 -4.75 -10.41 -13.83
C GLY A 29 -5.66 -10.16 -12.62
N ALA A 30 -5.07 -10.08 -11.42
CA ALA A 30 -5.82 -9.76 -10.21
C ALA A 30 -6.39 -8.32 -10.21
N LEU A 31 -5.72 -7.36 -10.84
CA LEU A 31 -6.28 -6.01 -11.02
C LEU A 31 -7.49 -6.02 -11.99
N GLU A 32 -7.43 -6.83 -13.03
CA GLU A 32 -8.48 -6.97 -14.04
C GLU A 32 -9.71 -7.76 -13.53
N ASP A 33 -9.49 -8.76 -12.68
CA ASP A 33 -10.53 -9.62 -12.10
C ASP A 33 -11.50 -8.90 -11.15
N GLY A 34 -11.16 -7.69 -10.72
CA GLY A 34 -12.02 -6.83 -9.92
C GLY A 34 -11.83 -6.94 -8.39
N PRO A 35 -12.63 -6.20 -7.61
CA PRO A 35 -12.51 -6.14 -6.16
C PRO A 35 -12.57 -7.50 -5.48
N GLY A 36 -11.68 -7.72 -4.51
CA GLY A 36 -11.61 -8.97 -3.76
C GLY A 36 -10.94 -10.12 -4.48
N ALA A 37 -10.43 -9.94 -5.71
CA ALA A 37 -9.67 -10.96 -6.42
C ALA A 37 -8.44 -11.40 -5.62
N PRO A 38 -8.10 -12.72 -5.60
CA PRO A 38 -6.79 -13.17 -5.12
C PRO A 38 -5.68 -12.41 -5.84
N GLY A 39 -4.56 -12.15 -5.17
CA GLY A 39 -3.45 -11.37 -5.74
C GLY A 39 -3.55 -9.85 -5.56
N ARG A 40 -4.75 -9.28 -5.34
CA ARG A 40 -4.85 -7.85 -4.96
C ARG A 40 -4.29 -7.56 -3.56
N MET A 41 -4.18 -8.57 -2.70
CA MET A 41 -3.54 -8.50 -1.40
C MET A 41 -2.35 -9.46 -1.41
N THR A 42 -1.14 -8.95 -1.59
CA THR A 42 0.06 -9.76 -1.83
C THR A 42 1.19 -9.41 -0.86
N LEU A 43 1.94 -10.40 -0.44
CA LEU A 43 3.12 -10.26 0.41
C LEU A 43 4.33 -10.94 -0.24
N TYR A 44 5.35 -10.15 -0.58
CA TYR A 44 6.63 -10.65 -1.02
C TYR A 44 7.59 -10.84 0.15
N THR A 45 8.11 -12.03 0.32
CA THR A 45 9.12 -12.34 1.34
C THR A 45 10.39 -12.82 0.70
N GLY A 46 11.52 -12.59 1.36
CA GLY A 46 12.82 -13.08 0.85
C GLY A 46 13.98 -12.51 1.65
N ALA A 47 15.14 -13.11 1.53
CA ALA A 47 16.37 -12.62 2.15
C ALA A 47 16.74 -11.22 1.62
N ARG A 48 17.71 -10.56 2.26
CA ARG A 48 18.25 -9.30 1.73
C ARG A 48 18.88 -9.55 0.35
N GLY A 49 18.64 -8.62 -0.58
CA GLY A 49 19.20 -8.72 -1.94
C GLY A 49 18.42 -9.64 -2.90
N THR A 50 17.30 -10.25 -2.51
CA THR A 50 16.47 -11.08 -3.40
C THR A 50 15.57 -10.28 -4.36
N GLY A 51 15.65 -8.95 -4.37
CA GLY A 51 14.89 -8.10 -5.29
C GLY A 51 13.46 -7.77 -4.84
N LYS A 52 13.17 -7.75 -3.54
CA LYS A 52 11.85 -7.37 -3.01
C LYS A 52 11.43 -5.97 -3.43
N THR A 53 12.29 -4.97 -3.21
CA THR A 53 12.05 -3.58 -3.61
C THR A 53 11.88 -3.47 -5.14
N VAL A 54 12.65 -4.26 -5.90
CA VAL A 54 12.50 -4.31 -7.36
C VAL A 54 11.12 -4.85 -7.74
N MET A 55 10.64 -5.91 -7.08
CA MET A 55 9.29 -6.44 -7.30
C MET A 55 8.21 -5.41 -6.98
N LEU A 56 8.37 -4.63 -5.89
CA LEU A 56 7.43 -3.54 -5.58
C LEU A 56 7.41 -2.50 -6.70
N ASN A 57 8.58 -2.03 -7.17
CA ASN A 57 8.66 -1.07 -8.27
C ASN A 57 7.96 -1.58 -9.53
N GLU A 58 8.16 -2.85 -9.90
CA GLU A 58 7.54 -3.44 -11.10
C GLU A 58 6.01 -3.52 -10.97
N VAL A 59 5.47 -3.97 -9.83
CA VAL A 59 4.01 -3.99 -9.63
C VAL A 59 3.43 -2.58 -9.60
N GLU A 60 4.17 -1.59 -9.08
CA GLU A 60 3.77 -0.18 -9.12
C GLU A 60 3.70 0.36 -10.55
N ASP A 61 4.72 0.05 -11.35
CA ASP A 61 4.78 0.52 -12.74
C ASP A 61 3.70 -0.16 -13.59
N LEU A 62 3.43 -1.45 -13.37
CA LEU A 62 2.32 -2.15 -14.02
C LEU A 62 0.96 -1.57 -13.61
N ALA A 63 0.74 -1.29 -12.32
CA ALA A 63 -0.49 -0.66 -11.86
C ALA A 63 -0.70 0.72 -12.50
N ARG A 64 0.36 1.55 -12.60
CA ARG A 64 0.30 2.84 -13.31
C ARG A 64 -0.03 2.68 -14.79
N GLN A 65 0.51 1.65 -15.46
CA GLN A 65 0.17 1.34 -16.86
C GLN A 65 -1.30 0.95 -17.04
N GLN A 66 -1.91 0.33 -16.03
CA GLN A 66 -3.34 0.02 -15.98
C GLN A 66 -4.20 1.22 -15.53
N GLY A 67 -3.62 2.41 -15.37
CA GLY A 67 -4.32 3.62 -14.96
C GLY A 67 -4.55 3.75 -13.45
N TRP A 68 -4.03 2.83 -12.64
CA TRP A 68 -4.14 2.88 -11.19
C TRP A 68 -3.25 3.98 -10.59
N ARG A 69 -3.69 4.54 -9.48
CA ARG A 69 -2.85 5.41 -8.65
C ARG A 69 -2.09 4.57 -7.63
N VAL A 70 -0.88 5.02 -7.30
CA VAL A 70 0.02 4.28 -6.42
C VAL A 70 0.46 5.18 -5.27
N ILE A 71 0.33 4.68 -4.05
CA ILE A 71 0.99 5.22 -2.86
C ILE A 71 2.06 4.21 -2.46
N SER A 72 3.32 4.63 -2.50
CA SER A 72 4.48 3.82 -2.15
C SER A 72 5.10 4.34 -0.87
N GLU A 73 5.28 3.46 0.13
CA GLU A 73 5.82 3.82 1.44
C GLU A 73 6.73 2.73 2.01
N THR A 74 7.61 3.15 2.93
CA THR A 74 8.37 2.24 3.76
C THR A 74 7.65 2.05 5.09
N ALA A 75 7.55 0.81 5.55
CA ALA A 75 6.90 0.48 6.82
C ALA A 75 7.78 0.93 8.00
N THR A 76 7.70 2.20 8.36
CA THR A 76 8.40 2.82 9.48
C THR A 76 7.42 3.55 10.40
N GLU A 77 7.87 3.88 11.62
CA GLU A 77 7.09 4.68 12.56
C GLU A 77 6.56 5.97 11.91
N GLY A 78 5.32 6.34 12.20
CA GLY A 78 4.63 7.47 11.57
C GLY A 78 4.01 7.16 10.21
N LEU A 79 3.97 5.91 9.77
CA LEU A 79 3.38 5.48 8.49
C LEU A 79 1.96 6.03 8.32
N VAL A 80 1.07 5.79 9.28
CA VAL A 80 -0.32 6.26 9.19
C VAL A 80 -0.40 7.77 9.12
N ASN A 81 0.45 8.47 9.87
CA ASN A 81 0.49 9.92 9.84
C ASN A 81 0.93 10.47 8.47
N ARG A 82 1.93 9.84 7.81
CA ARG A 82 2.35 10.20 6.44
C ARG A 82 1.24 9.92 5.43
N LEU A 83 0.57 8.77 5.53
CA LEU A 83 -0.58 8.47 4.67
C LEU A 83 -1.67 9.54 4.79
N VAL A 84 -2.05 9.90 6.01
CA VAL A 84 -3.18 10.82 6.27
C VAL A 84 -2.83 12.28 5.98
N ARG A 85 -1.60 12.72 6.24
CA ARG A 85 -1.23 14.14 6.16
C ARG A 85 -0.48 14.53 4.89
N GLU A 86 0.11 13.56 4.20
CA GLU A 86 0.95 13.84 3.03
C GLU A 86 0.39 13.16 1.77
N HIS A 87 0.37 11.82 1.73
CA HIS A 87 0.03 11.08 0.52
C HIS A 87 -1.42 11.22 0.09
N LEU A 88 -2.36 10.97 0.99
CA LEU A 88 -3.78 11.01 0.65
C LEU A 88 -4.30 12.41 0.33
N PRO A 89 -3.93 13.48 1.07
CA PRO A 89 -4.29 14.85 0.66
C PRO A 89 -3.70 15.24 -0.70
N ALA A 90 -2.45 14.87 -0.99
CA ALA A 90 -1.83 15.13 -2.28
C ALA A 90 -2.57 14.41 -3.41
N LEU A 91 -2.85 13.10 -3.24
CA LEU A 91 -3.62 12.31 -4.19
C LEU A 91 -5.01 12.88 -4.42
N LEU A 92 -5.76 13.19 -3.36
CA LEU A 92 -7.10 13.76 -3.45
C LEU A 92 -7.11 15.12 -4.17
N SER A 93 -6.10 15.95 -3.92
CA SER A 93 -5.95 17.23 -4.62
C SER A 93 -5.63 17.06 -6.11
N GLU A 94 -4.92 15.98 -6.49
CA GLU A 94 -4.62 15.67 -7.89
C GLU A 94 -5.85 15.15 -8.64
N ILE A 95 -6.62 14.24 -8.03
CA ILE A 95 -7.75 13.59 -8.70
C ILE A 95 -9.06 14.39 -8.64
N ASP A 96 -9.22 15.29 -7.65
CA ASP A 96 -10.35 16.19 -7.51
C ASP A 96 -9.91 17.61 -7.08
N PRO A 97 -9.30 18.38 -7.97
CA PRO A 97 -8.78 19.72 -7.66
C PRO A 97 -9.87 20.71 -7.22
N ASP A 98 -11.08 20.54 -7.69
CA ASP A 98 -12.20 21.45 -7.40
C ASP A 98 -12.93 21.08 -6.11
N GLY A 99 -13.00 19.81 -5.75
CA GLY A 99 -13.58 19.33 -4.50
C GLY A 99 -12.78 19.80 -3.27
N VAL A 100 -11.46 19.89 -3.38
CA VAL A 100 -10.59 20.44 -2.33
C VAL A 100 -10.84 21.93 -2.13
N LYS A 101 -11.00 22.71 -3.20
CA LYS A 101 -11.29 24.15 -3.13
C LYS A 101 -12.65 24.42 -2.50
N SER A 102 -13.67 23.61 -2.80
CA SER A 102 -15.02 23.76 -2.24
C SER A 102 -15.06 23.56 -0.72
N LYS A 103 -14.24 22.65 -0.17
CA LYS A 103 -14.15 22.45 1.28
C LYS A 103 -13.42 23.59 1.99
N VAL A 104 -12.44 24.22 1.35
CA VAL A 104 -11.68 25.35 1.92
C VAL A 104 -12.50 26.63 1.93
N THR A 105 -13.37 26.83 0.95
CA THR A 105 -14.25 28.03 0.87
C THR A 105 -15.52 27.93 1.71
N GLY A 106 -15.91 26.73 2.15
CA GLY A 106 -17.14 26.49 2.93
C GLY A 106 -17.01 26.55 4.45
N VAL A 107 -15.82 26.75 5.00
CA VAL A 107 -15.62 26.79 6.46
C VAL A 107 -15.44 28.23 6.93
N ASN A 108 -16.53 28.97 7.06
CA ASN A 108 -16.66 29.96 8.11
C ASN A 108 -16.87 29.21 9.44
N ALA A 109 -15.80 28.72 10.04
CA ALA A 109 -15.87 28.24 11.41
C ALA A 109 -15.95 29.43 12.36
N PRO A 110 -16.97 29.50 13.25
CA PRO A 110 -16.96 30.47 14.34
C PRO A 110 -15.75 30.12 15.25
N MET A 111 -14.88 31.12 15.44
CA MET A 111 -13.84 31.04 16.48
C MET A 111 -14.51 30.85 17.84
N GLY A 112 -14.14 29.79 18.54
CA GLY A 112 -14.47 29.68 19.95
C GLY A 112 -14.37 28.29 20.53
N LEU A 113 -13.33 28.08 21.35
CA LEU A 113 -13.25 27.23 22.53
C LEU A 113 -13.18 25.70 22.35
N GLY A 114 -12.09 25.19 22.87
CA GLY A 114 -11.99 23.83 23.35
C GLY A 114 -10.66 23.17 23.08
N GLY A 115 -9.68 23.37 23.96
CA GLY A 115 -8.53 22.51 24.05
C GLY A 115 -8.99 21.09 24.37
N ALA A 116 -8.88 20.17 23.45
CA ALA A 116 -9.04 18.75 23.71
C ALA A 116 -7.70 18.23 24.24
N THR A 117 -7.64 17.96 25.51
CA THR A 117 -6.64 17.12 26.15
C THR A 117 -6.79 15.71 25.62
N TRP A 118 -5.76 15.20 24.97
CA TRP A 118 -5.68 13.81 24.53
C TRP A 118 -5.38 12.93 25.76
N GLU A 119 -6.41 12.36 26.36
CA GLU A 119 -6.22 11.25 27.30
C GLU A 119 -5.91 9.99 26.48
N THR A 120 -4.75 9.43 26.76
CA THR A 120 -4.26 8.14 26.25
C THR A 120 -5.16 7.02 26.78
N SER A 121 -6.11 6.59 25.97
CA SER A 121 -6.81 5.33 26.18
C SER A 121 -6.28 4.32 25.15
N GLU A 122 -5.74 3.21 25.64
CA GLU A 122 -5.20 2.08 24.84
C GLU A 122 -6.30 1.30 24.10
N ALA A 123 -7.21 1.97 23.45
CA ALA A 123 -8.08 1.36 22.47
C ALA A 123 -7.46 1.60 21.08
N HIS A 124 -7.26 0.52 20.32
CA HIS A 124 -6.78 0.55 18.94
C HIS A 124 -7.83 1.26 18.05
N GLU A 125 -7.92 2.58 18.17
CA GLU A 125 -8.81 3.38 17.34
C GLU A 125 -8.18 3.53 15.97
N VAL A 126 -8.83 2.91 14.97
CA VAL A 126 -8.57 3.20 13.55
C VAL A 126 -8.76 4.69 13.35
N SER A 127 -7.74 5.38 12.84
CA SER A 127 -7.87 6.82 12.54
C SER A 127 -9.05 7.03 11.60
N PRO A 128 -10.11 7.71 12.03
CA PRO A 128 -11.26 7.98 11.16
C PRO A 128 -10.84 8.69 9.88
N ALA A 129 -9.74 9.46 9.95
CA ALA A 129 -9.17 10.18 8.81
C ALA A 129 -8.60 9.23 7.74
N LEU A 130 -7.86 8.17 8.12
CA LEU A 130 -7.28 7.21 7.17
C LEU A 130 -8.39 6.53 6.36
N ARG A 131 -9.41 5.98 7.04
CA ARG A 131 -10.53 5.32 6.38
C ARG A 131 -11.30 6.27 5.47
N THR A 132 -11.64 7.46 5.97
CA THR A 132 -12.41 8.45 5.20
C THR A 132 -11.68 8.88 3.94
N GLN A 133 -10.37 9.17 4.03
CA GLN A 133 -9.58 9.63 2.90
C GLN A 133 -9.35 8.50 1.87
N LEU A 134 -9.03 7.27 2.33
CA LEU A 134 -8.90 6.13 1.43
C LEU A 134 -10.22 5.80 0.72
N THR A 135 -11.34 5.84 1.44
CA THR A 135 -12.67 5.67 0.85
C THR A 135 -12.92 6.71 -0.25
N ALA A 136 -12.70 7.99 0.05
CA ALA A 136 -12.89 9.08 -0.92
C ALA A 136 -11.98 8.92 -2.15
N ALA A 137 -10.72 8.55 -1.95
CA ALA A 137 -9.78 8.30 -3.05
C ALA A 137 -10.25 7.14 -3.94
N CYS A 138 -10.65 6.00 -3.34
CA CYS A 138 -11.17 4.86 -4.11
C CYS A 138 -12.44 5.23 -4.89
N ASP A 139 -13.38 5.98 -4.29
CA ASP A 139 -14.62 6.39 -4.98
C ASP A 139 -14.34 7.29 -6.18
N LEU A 140 -13.47 8.28 -6.01
CA LEU A 140 -13.07 9.19 -7.10
C LEU A 140 -12.33 8.47 -8.22
N LEU A 141 -11.46 7.53 -7.88
CA LEU A 141 -10.73 6.73 -8.86
C LEU A 141 -11.64 5.77 -9.61
N ALA A 142 -12.52 5.06 -8.91
CA ALA A 142 -13.47 4.13 -9.51
C ALA A 142 -14.42 4.82 -10.52
N ALA A 143 -14.81 6.08 -10.27
CA ALA A 143 -15.59 6.88 -11.20
C ALA A 143 -14.88 7.08 -12.57
N ASN A 144 -13.57 6.91 -12.61
CA ASN A 144 -12.73 7.00 -13.81
C ASN A 144 -12.21 5.61 -14.27
N GLY A 145 -12.76 4.52 -13.73
CA GLY A 145 -12.33 3.15 -14.07
C GLY A 145 -10.94 2.80 -13.56
N ALA A 146 -10.46 3.48 -12.52
CA ALA A 146 -9.14 3.30 -11.94
C ALA A 146 -9.25 2.79 -10.48
N GLY A 147 -8.14 2.28 -9.94
CA GLY A 147 -8.04 1.88 -8.54
C GLY A 147 -6.84 2.52 -7.82
N LEU A 148 -6.68 2.16 -6.56
CA LEU A 148 -5.58 2.57 -5.71
C LEU A 148 -4.72 1.38 -5.31
N LEU A 149 -3.44 1.41 -5.60
CA LEU A 149 -2.45 0.48 -5.07
C LEU A 149 -1.68 1.14 -3.91
N LEU A 150 -1.66 0.48 -2.76
CA LEU A 150 -0.77 0.81 -1.65
C LEU A 150 0.36 -0.21 -1.60
N THR A 151 1.61 0.23 -1.66
CA THR A 151 2.78 -0.62 -1.46
C THR A 151 3.52 -0.27 -0.18
N LEU A 152 3.97 -1.29 0.56
CA LEU A 152 4.78 -1.13 1.76
C LEU A 152 6.05 -1.98 1.68
N ASP A 153 7.21 -1.33 1.65
CA ASP A 153 8.50 -2.02 1.77
C ASP A 153 8.95 -2.13 3.23
N GLU A 154 9.87 -3.05 3.48
CA GLU A 154 10.50 -3.27 4.79
C GLU A 154 9.54 -3.57 5.95
N ILE A 155 8.46 -4.32 5.71
CA ILE A 155 7.54 -4.73 6.78
C ILE A 155 8.29 -5.46 7.88
N HIS A 156 8.15 -4.99 9.14
CA HIS A 156 8.77 -5.56 10.32
C HIS A 156 7.91 -5.36 11.60
N HIS A 157 8.28 -6.05 12.69
CA HIS A 157 7.46 -6.13 13.90
C HIS A 157 7.27 -4.78 14.64
N GLN A 158 8.19 -3.82 14.46
CA GLN A 158 8.10 -2.53 15.16
C GLN A 158 6.92 -1.66 14.68
N VAL A 159 6.44 -1.89 13.45
CA VAL A 159 5.31 -1.15 12.86
C VAL A 159 3.97 -1.90 12.96
N VAL A 160 3.90 -2.95 13.76
CA VAL A 160 2.65 -3.73 13.96
C VAL A 160 1.46 -2.85 14.35
N PRO A 161 1.56 -1.87 15.27
CA PRO A 161 0.41 -1.02 15.60
C PRO A 161 -0.17 -0.29 14.38
N GLU A 162 0.69 0.28 13.55
CA GLU A 162 0.27 1.00 12.35
C GLU A 162 -0.20 0.06 11.23
N LEU A 163 0.43 -1.11 11.11
CA LEU A 163 -0.04 -2.15 10.19
C LEU A 163 -1.43 -2.69 10.56
N ARG A 164 -1.77 -2.77 11.86
CA ARG A 164 -3.12 -3.13 12.32
C ARG A 164 -4.16 -2.13 11.80
N GLU A 165 -3.85 -0.85 11.90
CA GLU A 165 -4.74 0.21 11.44
C GLU A 165 -4.93 0.14 9.91
N VAL A 166 -3.83 0.08 9.15
CA VAL A 166 -3.87 -0.04 7.69
C VAL A 166 -4.63 -1.30 7.27
N ALA A 167 -4.32 -2.46 7.84
CA ALA A 167 -4.97 -3.73 7.50
C ALA A 167 -6.48 -3.72 7.82
N THR A 168 -6.87 -3.09 8.93
CA THR A 168 -8.30 -2.94 9.29
C THR A 168 -9.03 -2.09 8.26
N VAL A 169 -8.44 -0.98 7.83
CA VAL A 169 -9.03 -0.13 6.80
C VAL A 169 -9.10 -0.86 5.46
N LEU A 170 -8.03 -1.53 5.03
CA LEU A 170 -8.02 -2.34 3.82
C LEU A 170 -9.10 -3.42 3.83
N GLN A 171 -9.27 -4.12 4.96
CA GLN A 171 -10.33 -5.11 5.13
C GLN A 171 -11.73 -4.52 4.91
N HIS A 172 -11.98 -3.30 5.41
CA HIS A 172 -13.26 -2.62 5.18
C HIS A 172 -13.44 -2.27 3.70
N LEU A 173 -12.43 -1.70 3.05
CA LEU A 173 -12.50 -1.32 1.64
C LEU A 173 -12.73 -2.53 0.73
N VAL A 174 -12.08 -3.66 1.00
CA VAL A 174 -12.30 -4.92 0.27
C VAL A 174 -13.72 -5.45 0.46
N ARG A 175 -14.27 -5.40 1.69
CA ARG A 175 -15.65 -5.81 1.98
C ARG A 175 -16.69 -4.90 1.31
N GLU A 176 -16.34 -3.65 1.05
CA GLU A 176 -17.15 -2.66 0.36
C GLU A 176 -16.94 -2.70 -1.17
N GLU A 177 -16.23 -3.75 -1.67
CA GLU A 177 -15.95 -3.97 -3.10
C GLU A 177 -15.29 -2.76 -3.79
N ARG A 178 -14.37 -2.08 -3.08
CA ARG A 178 -13.64 -0.95 -3.63
C ARG A 178 -12.44 -1.37 -4.44
N GLU A 179 -12.09 -0.58 -5.45
CA GLU A 179 -10.91 -0.77 -6.29
C GLU A 179 -9.62 -0.42 -5.51
N ILE A 180 -9.22 -1.34 -4.64
CA ILE A 180 -8.03 -1.26 -3.80
C ILE A 180 -7.16 -2.50 -3.95
N ALA A 181 -5.86 -2.32 -4.03
CA ALA A 181 -4.85 -3.37 -3.95
C ALA A 181 -3.77 -3.01 -2.93
N PHE A 182 -3.16 -4.01 -2.34
CA PHE A 182 -2.08 -3.86 -1.38
C PHE A 182 -0.96 -4.86 -1.67
N VAL A 183 0.27 -4.36 -1.75
CA VAL A 183 1.45 -5.23 -1.88
C VAL A 183 2.48 -4.86 -0.82
N GLY A 184 2.80 -5.82 0.03
CA GLY A 184 3.80 -5.63 1.07
C GLY A 184 5.06 -6.45 0.83
N ALA A 185 6.21 -5.96 1.28
CA ALA A 185 7.48 -6.68 1.21
C ALA A 185 8.24 -6.66 2.54
N GLY A 186 8.91 -7.76 2.86
CA GLY A 186 9.68 -7.85 4.09
C GLY A 186 10.55 -9.10 4.19
N LEU A 187 11.33 -9.21 5.26
CA LEU A 187 12.06 -10.42 5.58
C LEU A 187 11.09 -11.53 6.02
N PRO A 188 11.34 -12.82 5.71
CA PRO A 188 10.43 -13.92 6.06
C PRO A 188 10.10 -13.98 7.55
N SER A 189 11.09 -13.81 8.42
CA SER A 189 10.88 -13.80 9.88
C SER A 189 10.07 -12.61 10.35
N ALA A 190 10.28 -11.44 9.76
CA ALA A 190 9.55 -10.21 10.10
C ALA A 190 8.09 -10.29 9.68
N VAL A 191 7.81 -10.71 8.45
CA VAL A 191 6.45 -10.91 7.94
C VAL A 191 5.73 -12.01 8.73
N SER A 192 6.41 -13.13 9.05
CA SER A 192 5.82 -14.17 9.90
C SER A 192 5.46 -13.65 11.29
N ALA A 193 6.29 -12.83 11.92
CA ALA A 193 5.99 -12.22 13.21
C ALA A 193 4.76 -11.29 13.13
N VAL A 194 4.65 -10.49 12.07
CA VAL A 194 3.49 -9.63 11.80
C VAL A 194 2.22 -10.46 11.59
N LEU A 195 2.29 -11.54 10.80
CA LEU A 195 1.15 -12.39 10.51
C LEU A 195 0.70 -13.23 11.71
N ASN A 196 1.55 -13.44 12.72
CA ASN A 196 1.16 -14.11 13.97
C ASN A 196 0.37 -13.20 14.90
N ASP A 197 0.27 -11.91 14.60
CA ASP A 197 -0.55 -10.98 15.35
C ASP A 197 -2.05 -11.29 15.19
N ASP A 198 -2.78 -11.33 16.33
CA ASP A 198 -4.18 -11.75 16.35
C ASP A 198 -5.14 -10.79 15.63
N VAL A 199 -4.75 -9.53 15.45
CA VAL A 199 -5.55 -8.52 14.77
C VAL A 199 -5.30 -8.56 13.25
N LEU A 200 -4.11 -8.96 12.82
CA LEU A 200 -3.72 -8.98 11.40
C LEU A 200 -4.20 -10.24 10.64
N THR A 201 -5.29 -10.86 11.10
CA THR A 201 -5.88 -12.06 10.47
C THR A 201 -6.27 -11.86 9.00
N PHE A 202 -6.62 -10.64 8.63
CA PHE A 202 -6.92 -10.28 7.24
C PHE A 202 -5.70 -10.50 6.33
N LEU A 203 -4.51 -10.04 6.74
CA LEU A 203 -3.28 -10.21 5.96
C LEU A 203 -2.79 -11.67 5.89
N ARG A 204 -3.29 -12.57 6.76
CA ARG A 204 -3.00 -14.01 6.64
C ARG A 204 -3.61 -14.63 5.38
N ARG A 205 -4.61 -13.99 4.79
CA ARG A 205 -5.28 -14.43 3.54
C ARG A 205 -4.62 -13.84 2.29
N ALA A 206 -3.66 -12.93 2.45
CA ALA A 206 -2.91 -12.37 1.35
C ALA A 206 -2.10 -13.47 0.64
N ASP A 207 -1.96 -13.36 -0.67
CA ASP A 207 -1.08 -14.22 -1.44
C ASP A 207 0.37 -13.99 -1.03
N ARG A 208 1.10 -15.07 -0.79
CA ARG A 208 2.44 -15.01 -0.27
C ARG A 208 3.44 -15.64 -1.22
N HIS A 209 4.37 -14.84 -1.69
CA HIS A 209 5.42 -15.30 -2.58
C HIS A 209 6.79 -15.18 -1.91
N SER A 210 7.53 -16.29 -1.90
CA SER A 210 8.90 -16.30 -1.39
C SER A 210 9.86 -16.06 -2.54
N LEU A 211 10.52 -14.90 -2.50
CA LEU A 211 11.51 -14.52 -3.51
C LEU A 211 12.87 -15.15 -3.18
N GLY A 212 13.22 -16.20 -3.93
CA GLY A 212 14.53 -16.82 -3.90
C GLY A 212 15.59 -16.05 -4.71
N PRO A 213 16.85 -16.51 -4.69
CA PRO A 213 17.85 -16.03 -5.64
C PRO A 213 17.37 -16.24 -7.07
N VAL A 214 17.67 -15.28 -7.96
CA VAL A 214 17.39 -15.45 -9.39
C VAL A 214 18.29 -16.57 -9.91
N ALA A 215 17.69 -17.66 -10.41
CA ALA A 215 18.42 -18.70 -11.09
C ALA A 215 18.91 -18.14 -12.45
N PHE A 216 20.20 -18.25 -12.69
CA PHE A 216 20.74 -17.99 -14.03
C PHE A 216 20.39 -19.17 -14.93
N PRO A 217 19.97 -18.90 -16.18
CA PRO A 217 19.80 -19.94 -17.17
C PRO A 217 21.14 -20.62 -17.52
#